data_21c30093c2e16289909f563fc0aa9e74
#
_entry.id   21c30093c2e16289909f563fc0aa9e74
#
_cell.length_a   1.000
_cell.length_b   1.000
_cell.length_c   1.000
_cell.angle_alpha   90.00
_cell.angle_beta   90.00
_cell.angle_gamma   90.00
#
_symmetry.space_group_name_H-M   'P 1'
#
loop_
_entity.id
_entity.type
_entity.pdbx_description
1 polymer ?
#
loop_
_entity_poly.entity_id
_entity_poly.type
_entity_poly.pdbx_seq_one_letter_code
_entity_poly.pdbx_strand_id
1 'polypeptide(L)'
;MGSVKLPFDRRAILLLNVILAQAFLVLFFGVLQFWNVFDLLQERALTALAAFYVAAGGFFSLVAIFMLRNVVQLVRAQAEAEVNRVRLQETRQMVDMLRAQRHDFLNHLQVIYGLIQVGKSDVVEDYISQVNEEIQKSSKVFNTLMHRPEIAGLLMRKIAQAEASGISFAVDLKTDLMLLGISPLDFSRVLGNLIDNALDAVEAVPPEQRRIYFEMREEQNAYVIRITNFRPLIPREYLGKIFQKGFTTKAGKGEGLGLYIVKNLVEKNRGKIWVESNEEEGTSFILCFPRLSYSRVELPSA
;
A
#
# COMPACT_ATOMS: atom_id res chain seq x y z
N MET A 1 13.41 17.23 -4.43
CA MET A 1 14.45 16.49 -5.15
C MET A 1 15.08 15.51 -4.19
N GLY A 2 14.53 14.31 -4.05
CA GLY A 2 15.08 13.22 -3.25
C GLY A 2 16.01 12.42 -4.13
N SER A 3 17.32 12.45 -3.84
CA SER A 3 18.30 11.59 -4.50
C SER A 3 17.91 10.13 -4.30
N VAL A 4 17.53 9.46 -5.38
CA VAL A 4 17.49 8.01 -5.44
C VAL A 4 18.93 7.54 -5.20
N LYS A 5 19.26 7.21 -3.95
CA LYS A 5 20.47 6.44 -3.64
C LYS A 5 20.24 5.05 -4.24
N LEU A 6 20.71 4.85 -5.46
CA LEU A 6 20.94 3.50 -5.97
C LEU A 6 21.88 2.82 -4.97
N PRO A 7 21.51 1.69 -4.38
CA PRO A 7 22.39 0.95 -3.51
C PRO A 7 23.41 0.22 -4.36
N PHE A 8 24.33 0.95 -4.98
CA PHE A 8 25.55 0.34 -5.46
C PHE A 8 26.36 0.00 -4.20
N ASP A 9 26.13 -1.20 -3.71
CA ASP A 9 26.91 -1.79 -2.64
C ASP A 9 28.40 -1.73 -3.05
N ARG A 10 29.31 -1.44 -2.08
CA ARG A 10 30.77 -1.39 -2.31
C ARG A 10 31.26 -2.59 -3.13
N ARG A 11 30.57 -3.73 -3.02
CA ARG A 11 30.85 -4.97 -3.76
C ARG A 11 30.52 -4.88 -5.25
N ALA A 12 29.43 -4.21 -5.63
CA ALA A 12 29.09 -3.99 -7.04
C ALA A 12 30.11 -3.05 -7.70
N ILE A 13 30.59 -2.05 -6.98
CA ILE A 13 31.67 -1.14 -7.43
C ILE A 13 32.97 -1.92 -7.58
N LEU A 14 33.30 -2.83 -6.67
CA LEU A 14 34.47 -3.69 -6.73
C LEU A 14 34.43 -4.62 -7.94
N LEU A 15 33.25 -5.21 -8.23
CA LEU A 15 33.00 -6.04 -9.41
C LEU A 15 33.19 -5.27 -10.72
N LEU A 16 32.65 -4.07 -10.79
CA LEU A 16 32.80 -3.18 -11.93
C LEU A 16 34.27 -2.83 -12.16
N ASN A 17 35.03 -2.54 -11.08
CA ASN A 17 36.43 -2.24 -11.16
C ASN A 17 37.29 -3.45 -11.62
N VAL A 18 36.91 -4.66 -11.20
CA VAL A 18 37.60 -5.89 -11.67
C VAL A 18 37.36 -6.11 -13.17
N ILE A 19 36.10 -5.93 -13.64
CA ILE A 19 35.77 -6.05 -15.06
C ILE A 19 36.47 -4.97 -15.88
N LEU A 20 36.51 -3.74 -15.41
CA LEU A 20 37.24 -2.63 -16.07
C LEU A 20 38.74 -2.87 -16.11
N ALA A 21 39.34 -3.37 -15.02
CA ALA A 21 40.76 -3.74 -14.98
C ALA A 21 41.07 -4.84 -15.98
N GLN A 22 40.22 -5.85 -16.10
CA GLN A 22 40.34 -6.94 -17.07
C GLN A 22 40.25 -6.43 -18.52
N ALA A 23 39.26 -5.57 -18.81
CA ALA A 23 39.10 -4.92 -20.12
C ALA A 23 40.34 -4.05 -20.47
N PHE A 24 40.84 -3.29 -19.49
CA PHE A 24 42.05 -2.48 -19.66
C PHE A 24 43.28 -3.33 -19.98
N LEU A 25 43.50 -4.45 -19.26
CA LEU A 25 44.58 -5.38 -19.54
C LEU A 25 44.49 -5.95 -20.95
N VAL A 26 43.28 -6.32 -21.43
CA VAL A 26 43.08 -6.81 -22.80
C VAL A 26 43.42 -5.75 -23.84
N LEU A 27 42.96 -4.54 -23.65
CA LEU A 27 43.24 -3.41 -24.54
C LEU A 27 44.72 -3.03 -24.54
N PHE A 28 45.35 -2.96 -23.37
CA PHE A 28 46.77 -2.63 -23.21
C PHE A 28 47.67 -3.65 -23.93
N PHE A 29 47.34 -4.93 -23.79
CA PHE A 29 48.10 -5.99 -24.50
C PHE A 29 47.87 -5.92 -26.00
N GLY A 30 46.68 -5.65 -26.49
CA GLY A 30 46.37 -5.43 -27.90
C GLY A 30 47.14 -4.25 -28.49
N VAL A 31 47.25 -3.13 -27.75
CA VAL A 31 48.04 -1.95 -28.17
C VAL A 31 49.52 -2.24 -28.21
N LEU A 32 50.05 -2.96 -27.21
CA LEU A 32 51.46 -3.41 -27.21
C LEU A 32 51.78 -4.29 -28.41
N GLN A 33 50.89 -5.20 -28.80
CA GLN A 33 51.02 -6.05 -29.97
C GLN A 33 50.99 -5.22 -31.28
N PHE A 34 50.18 -4.21 -31.35
CA PHE A 34 50.07 -3.33 -32.51
C PHE A 34 51.32 -2.45 -32.74
N TRP A 35 52.06 -2.09 -31.67
CA TRP A 35 53.20 -1.19 -31.76
C TRP A 35 54.54 -1.93 -32.02
N ASN A 36 54.52 -3.20 -32.45
CA ASN A 36 55.72 -4.00 -32.83
C ASN A 36 56.84 -4.03 -31.77
N VAL A 37 56.50 -3.79 -30.50
CA VAL A 37 57.46 -3.96 -29.37
C VAL A 37 57.86 -5.43 -29.22
N PHE A 38 57.10 -6.33 -29.83
CA PHE A 38 57.34 -7.77 -29.84
C PHE A 38 58.49 -8.21 -30.74
N ASP A 39 58.88 -7.46 -31.76
CA ASP A 39 60.04 -7.80 -32.62
C ASP A 39 61.39 -7.79 -31.88
N LEU A 40 61.39 -7.19 -30.68
CA LEU A 40 62.58 -7.13 -29.81
C LEU A 40 62.66 -8.29 -28.82
N LEU A 41 61.66 -9.14 -28.71
CA LEU A 41 61.61 -10.26 -27.75
C LEU A 41 61.87 -11.59 -28.45
N GLN A 42 62.77 -12.44 -27.84
CA GLN A 42 62.93 -13.80 -28.31
C GLN A 42 61.67 -14.62 -28.28
N GLU A 43 61.42 -15.46 -29.29
CA GLU A 43 60.19 -16.26 -29.51
C GLU A 43 59.70 -17.02 -28.25
N ARG A 44 60.60 -17.52 -27.42
CA ARG A 44 60.26 -18.21 -26.15
C ARG A 44 59.69 -17.26 -25.06
N ALA A 45 60.16 -16.03 -25.03
CA ALA A 45 59.71 -15.05 -24.08
C ALA A 45 58.24 -14.59 -24.45
N LEU A 46 57.94 -14.48 -25.73
CA LEU A 46 56.65 -14.13 -26.26
C LEU A 46 55.57 -15.18 -25.90
N THR A 47 55.90 -16.47 -26.10
CA THR A 47 55.00 -17.58 -25.79
C THR A 47 54.72 -17.68 -24.28
N ALA A 48 55.71 -17.47 -23.43
CA ALA A 48 55.56 -17.45 -21.97
C ALA A 48 54.67 -16.28 -21.49
N LEU A 49 54.85 -15.11 -22.09
CA LEU A 49 54.06 -13.91 -21.78
C LEU A 49 52.59 -14.08 -22.21
N ALA A 50 52.33 -14.64 -23.39
CA ALA A 50 51.01 -14.97 -23.86
C ALA A 50 50.30 -16.00 -22.94
N ALA A 51 51.01 -17.06 -22.55
CA ALA A 51 50.47 -18.07 -21.62
C ALA A 51 50.13 -17.49 -20.25
N PHE A 52 51.00 -16.62 -19.71
CA PHE A 52 50.75 -15.93 -18.45
C PHE A 52 49.50 -15.03 -18.56
N TYR A 53 49.35 -14.32 -19.66
CA TYR A 53 48.21 -13.45 -19.89
C TYR A 53 46.88 -14.21 -19.98
N VAL A 54 46.84 -15.32 -20.72
CA VAL A 54 45.67 -16.20 -20.80
C VAL A 54 45.30 -16.79 -19.44
N ALA A 55 46.33 -17.24 -18.67
CA ALA A 55 46.12 -17.76 -17.32
C ALA A 55 45.57 -16.69 -16.37
N ALA A 56 46.12 -15.48 -16.39
CA ALA A 56 45.65 -14.35 -15.59
C ALA A 56 44.25 -13.95 -15.97
N GLY A 57 43.92 -13.86 -17.26
CA GLY A 57 42.56 -13.57 -17.75
C GLY A 57 41.56 -14.62 -17.30
N GLY A 58 41.91 -15.90 -17.40
CA GLY A 58 41.09 -17.02 -16.89
C GLY A 58 40.87 -16.93 -15.39
N PHE A 59 41.90 -16.65 -14.61
CA PHE A 59 41.76 -16.46 -13.16
C PHE A 59 40.85 -15.31 -12.78
N PHE A 60 41.02 -14.14 -13.40
CA PHE A 60 40.16 -12.99 -13.15
C PHE A 60 38.71 -13.26 -13.56
N SER A 61 38.47 -13.98 -14.65
CA SER A 61 37.12 -14.38 -15.07
C SER A 61 36.46 -15.30 -14.05
N LEU A 62 37.16 -16.26 -13.48
CA LEU A 62 36.64 -17.14 -12.42
C LEU A 62 36.31 -16.35 -11.15
N VAL A 63 37.17 -15.43 -10.75
CA VAL A 63 36.93 -14.54 -9.60
C VAL A 63 35.69 -13.67 -9.83
N ALA A 64 35.55 -13.11 -11.04
CA ALA A 64 34.38 -12.31 -11.39
C ALA A 64 33.09 -13.12 -11.34
N ILE A 65 33.07 -14.34 -11.89
CA ILE A 65 31.92 -15.26 -11.82
C ILE A 65 31.59 -15.61 -10.37
N PHE A 66 32.57 -15.92 -9.56
CA PHE A 66 32.38 -16.23 -8.13
C PHE A 66 31.81 -15.04 -7.38
N MET A 67 32.33 -13.84 -7.60
CA MET A 67 31.81 -12.59 -7.00
C MET A 67 30.35 -12.31 -7.43
N LEU A 68 30.07 -12.45 -8.73
CA LEU A 68 28.71 -12.24 -9.26
C LEU A 68 27.72 -13.21 -8.63
N ARG A 69 28.10 -14.49 -8.52
CA ARG A 69 27.26 -15.51 -7.86
C ARG A 69 26.96 -15.15 -6.40
N ASN A 70 27.97 -14.70 -5.65
CA ASN A 70 27.78 -14.28 -4.26
C ASN A 70 26.89 -13.04 -4.14
N VAL A 71 27.01 -12.06 -5.03
CA VAL A 71 26.15 -10.88 -5.06
C VAL A 71 24.70 -11.27 -5.35
N VAL A 72 24.47 -12.13 -6.35
CA VAL A 72 23.11 -12.62 -6.68
C VAL A 72 22.48 -13.38 -5.50
N GLN A 73 23.26 -14.24 -4.83
CA GLN A 73 22.78 -14.94 -3.63
C GLN A 73 22.42 -13.97 -2.50
N LEU A 74 23.23 -12.95 -2.25
CA LEU A 74 22.97 -11.95 -1.23
C LEU A 74 21.69 -11.15 -1.52
N VAL A 75 21.52 -10.71 -2.78
CA VAL A 75 20.32 -9.98 -3.20
C VAL A 75 19.06 -10.85 -3.05
N ARG A 76 19.13 -12.13 -3.41
CA ARG A 76 18.00 -13.07 -3.21
C ARG A 76 17.66 -13.26 -1.74
N ALA A 77 18.68 -13.48 -0.90
CA ALA A 77 18.50 -13.64 0.54
C ALA A 77 17.89 -12.37 1.19
N GLN A 78 18.30 -11.18 0.75
CA GLN A 78 17.70 -9.92 1.21
C GLN A 78 16.23 -9.78 0.77
N ALA A 79 15.92 -10.13 -0.48
CA ALA A 79 14.55 -10.10 -0.98
C ALA A 79 13.65 -11.08 -0.22
N GLU A 80 14.10 -12.30 0.02
CA GLU A 80 13.38 -13.31 0.82
C GLU A 80 13.21 -12.86 2.27
N ALA A 81 14.20 -12.25 2.89
CA ALA A 81 14.12 -11.72 4.24
C ALA A 81 13.08 -10.60 4.35
N GLU A 82 13.01 -9.71 3.36
CA GLU A 82 12.00 -8.64 3.33
C GLU A 82 10.59 -9.19 3.14
N VAL A 83 10.38 -10.15 2.23
CA VAL A 83 9.09 -10.83 2.07
C VAL A 83 8.66 -11.52 3.36
N ASN A 84 9.57 -12.23 4.03
CA ASN A 84 9.29 -12.89 5.30
C ASN A 84 9.00 -11.90 6.43
N ARG A 85 9.67 -10.75 6.44
CA ARG A 85 9.41 -9.67 7.39
C ARG A 85 7.99 -9.12 7.23
N VAL A 86 7.57 -8.85 5.99
CA VAL A 86 6.20 -8.39 5.69
C VAL A 86 5.17 -9.44 6.14
N ARG A 87 5.35 -10.72 5.79
CA ARG A 87 4.46 -11.81 6.23
C ARG A 87 4.38 -11.94 7.75
N LEU A 88 5.51 -11.82 8.45
CA LEU A 88 5.54 -11.84 9.90
C LEU A 88 4.77 -10.66 10.51
N GLN A 89 4.86 -9.49 9.89
CA GLN A 89 4.13 -8.31 10.34
C GLN A 89 2.62 -8.49 10.12
N GLU A 90 2.20 -9.00 8.98
CA GLU A 90 0.80 -9.32 8.68
C GLU A 90 0.24 -10.36 9.67
N THR A 91 1.01 -11.43 9.92
CA THR A 91 0.62 -12.48 10.88
C THR A 91 0.48 -11.93 12.30
N ARG A 92 1.40 -11.06 12.73
CA ARG A 92 1.31 -10.40 14.03
C ARG A 92 0.07 -9.53 14.15
N GLN A 93 -0.21 -8.72 13.12
CA GLN A 93 -1.43 -7.91 13.09
C GLN A 93 -2.69 -8.76 13.18
N MET A 94 -2.72 -9.91 12.50
CA MET A 94 -3.85 -10.84 12.55
C MET A 94 -4.00 -11.46 13.96
N VAL A 95 -2.91 -11.85 14.59
CA VAL A 95 -2.92 -12.38 15.98
C VAL A 95 -3.41 -11.31 16.95
N ASP A 96 -2.96 -10.08 16.82
CA ASP A 96 -3.39 -8.98 17.70
C ASP A 96 -4.88 -8.65 17.49
N MET A 97 -5.36 -8.70 16.26
CA MET A 97 -6.80 -8.57 15.94
C MET A 97 -7.63 -9.69 16.59
N LEU A 98 -7.18 -10.94 16.48
CA LEU A 98 -7.86 -12.09 17.12
C LEU A 98 -7.85 -11.98 18.65
N ARG A 99 -6.78 -11.46 19.24
CA ARG A 99 -6.72 -11.22 20.69
C ARG A 99 -7.72 -10.15 21.13
N ALA A 100 -7.81 -9.06 20.35
CA ALA A 100 -8.80 -8.02 20.60
C ALA A 100 -10.23 -8.56 20.50
N GLN A 101 -10.57 -9.29 19.44
CA GLN A 101 -11.88 -9.93 19.29
C GLN A 101 -12.21 -10.88 20.46
N ARG A 102 -11.25 -11.69 20.88
CA ARG A 102 -11.44 -12.58 22.03
C ARG A 102 -11.71 -11.80 23.30
N HIS A 103 -10.99 -10.71 23.53
CA HIS A 103 -11.18 -9.83 24.68
C HIS A 103 -12.60 -9.24 24.69
N ASP A 104 -13.04 -8.72 23.55
CA ASP A 104 -14.37 -8.11 23.40
C ASP A 104 -15.48 -9.15 23.60
N PHE A 105 -15.31 -10.35 23.03
CA PHE A 105 -16.24 -11.46 23.27
C PHE A 105 -16.35 -11.83 24.77
N LEU A 106 -15.22 -11.91 25.47
CA LEU A 106 -15.23 -12.18 26.91
C LEU A 106 -15.91 -11.05 27.70
N ASN A 107 -15.73 -9.82 27.31
CA ASN A 107 -16.42 -8.67 27.90
C ASN A 107 -17.95 -8.76 27.71
N HIS A 108 -18.42 -9.10 26.49
CA HIS A 108 -19.86 -9.33 26.25
C HIS A 108 -20.41 -10.44 27.13
N LEU A 109 -19.69 -11.58 27.26
CA LEU A 109 -20.09 -12.65 28.13
C LEU A 109 -20.15 -12.25 29.63
N GLN A 110 -19.19 -11.41 30.06
CA GLN A 110 -19.21 -10.90 31.44
C GLN A 110 -20.39 -9.98 31.73
N VAL A 111 -20.74 -9.13 30.78
CA VAL A 111 -21.93 -8.24 30.86
C VAL A 111 -23.20 -9.08 30.94
N ILE A 112 -23.35 -10.06 30.03
CA ILE A 112 -24.51 -10.97 30.00
C ILE A 112 -24.63 -11.71 31.36
N TYR A 113 -23.51 -12.28 31.84
CA TYR A 113 -23.47 -12.98 33.11
C TYR A 113 -23.86 -12.07 34.28
N GLY A 114 -23.32 -10.85 34.31
CA GLY A 114 -23.66 -9.86 35.35
C GLY A 114 -25.14 -9.48 35.34
N LEU A 115 -25.73 -9.27 34.17
CA LEU A 115 -27.15 -8.94 34.00
C LEU A 115 -28.07 -10.10 34.52
N ILE A 116 -27.69 -11.35 34.22
CA ILE A 116 -28.41 -12.54 34.71
C ILE A 116 -28.33 -12.62 36.26
N GLN A 117 -27.16 -12.39 36.85
CA GLN A 117 -26.98 -12.43 38.31
C GLN A 117 -27.84 -11.37 39.05
N VAL A 118 -28.07 -10.21 38.41
CA VAL A 118 -28.88 -9.13 38.99
C VAL A 118 -30.37 -9.31 38.67
N GLY A 119 -30.76 -10.41 38.01
CA GLY A 119 -32.16 -10.76 37.71
C GLY A 119 -32.80 -9.89 36.63
N LYS A 120 -32.01 -9.21 35.77
CA LYS A 120 -32.49 -8.36 34.68
C LYS A 120 -32.52 -9.10 33.34
N SER A 121 -33.31 -10.17 33.25
CA SER A 121 -33.36 -11.04 32.07
C SER A 121 -33.93 -10.35 30.81
N ASP A 122 -34.82 -9.41 30.97
CA ASP A 122 -35.39 -8.54 29.94
C ASP A 122 -34.33 -7.66 29.26
N VAL A 123 -33.39 -7.13 30.04
CA VAL A 123 -32.26 -6.34 29.53
C VAL A 123 -31.21 -7.21 28.80
N VAL A 124 -31.16 -8.51 29.15
CA VAL A 124 -30.24 -9.45 28.46
C VAL A 124 -30.65 -9.68 27.01
N GLU A 125 -31.94 -9.82 26.72
CA GLU A 125 -32.44 -9.98 25.35
C GLU A 125 -32.11 -8.77 24.48
N ASP A 126 -32.35 -7.57 25.00
CA ASP A 126 -32.02 -6.32 24.31
C ASP A 126 -30.51 -6.21 24.06
N TYR A 127 -29.68 -6.53 25.05
CA TYR A 127 -28.23 -6.51 24.92
C TYR A 127 -27.72 -7.51 23.88
N ILE A 128 -28.21 -8.75 23.89
CA ILE A 128 -27.84 -9.76 22.89
C ILE A 128 -28.26 -9.31 21.48
N SER A 129 -29.44 -8.68 21.33
CA SER A 129 -29.89 -8.16 20.05
C SER A 129 -28.99 -7.05 19.54
N GLN A 130 -28.54 -6.13 20.38
CA GLN A 130 -27.59 -5.08 20.03
C GLN A 130 -26.22 -5.66 19.61
N VAL A 131 -25.68 -6.61 20.40
CA VAL A 131 -24.41 -7.28 20.08
C VAL A 131 -24.50 -8.06 18.75
N ASN A 132 -25.64 -8.73 18.49
CA ASN A 132 -25.87 -9.42 17.22
C ASN A 132 -25.93 -8.44 16.02
N GLU A 133 -26.57 -7.28 16.15
CA GLU A 133 -26.57 -6.26 15.09
C GLU A 133 -25.13 -5.75 14.81
N GLU A 134 -24.35 -5.51 15.84
CA GLU A 134 -22.96 -5.07 15.71
C GLU A 134 -22.08 -6.14 15.02
N ILE A 135 -22.22 -7.41 15.44
CA ILE A 135 -21.53 -8.56 14.82
C ILE A 135 -21.97 -8.70 13.35
N GLN A 136 -23.28 -8.55 13.04
CA GLN A 136 -23.76 -8.65 11.66
C GLN A 136 -23.23 -7.52 10.77
N LYS A 137 -23.18 -6.28 11.27
CA LYS A 137 -22.58 -5.14 10.55
C LYS A 137 -21.11 -5.39 10.26
N SER A 138 -20.33 -5.80 11.27
CA SER A 138 -18.92 -6.12 11.17
C SER A 138 -18.65 -7.30 10.22
N SER A 139 -19.45 -8.37 10.33
CA SER A 139 -19.39 -9.55 9.47
C SER A 139 -19.70 -9.22 8.01
N LYS A 140 -20.69 -8.34 7.76
CA LYS A 140 -21.04 -7.92 6.40
C LYS A 140 -19.88 -7.18 5.72
N VAL A 141 -19.23 -6.25 6.42
CA VAL A 141 -18.03 -5.56 5.90
C VAL A 141 -16.91 -6.54 5.59
N PHE A 142 -16.62 -7.44 6.54
CA PHE A 142 -15.55 -8.42 6.39
C PHE A 142 -15.83 -9.41 5.27
N ASN A 143 -17.03 -9.97 5.20
CA ASN A 143 -17.42 -10.93 4.16
C ASN A 143 -17.43 -10.30 2.76
N THR A 144 -17.93 -9.07 2.63
CA THR A 144 -17.96 -8.38 1.33
C THR A 144 -16.55 -8.03 0.86
N LEU A 145 -15.65 -7.63 1.77
CA LEU A 145 -14.28 -7.24 1.44
C LEU A 145 -13.24 -8.34 1.75
N MET A 146 -13.64 -9.62 1.71
CA MET A 146 -12.75 -10.75 2.01
C MET A 146 -11.49 -10.77 1.11
N HIS A 147 -11.60 -10.30 -0.13
CA HIS A 147 -10.48 -10.19 -1.06
C HIS A 147 -9.62 -8.92 -0.84
N ARG A 148 -10.04 -8.04 0.07
CA ARG A 148 -9.37 -6.79 0.43
C ARG A 148 -9.36 -6.59 1.95
N PRO A 149 -8.71 -7.49 2.70
CA PRO A 149 -8.73 -7.47 4.17
C PRO A 149 -8.16 -6.18 4.76
N GLU A 150 -7.23 -5.52 4.07
CA GLU A 150 -6.67 -4.23 4.46
C GLU A 150 -7.74 -3.11 4.47
N ILE A 151 -8.69 -3.16 3.54
CA ILE A 151 -9.80 -2.20 3.45
C ILE A 151 -10.86 -2.51 4.47
N ALA A 152 -11.19 -3.79 4.66
CA ALA A 152 -12.10 -4.23 5.72
C ALA A 152 -11.61 -3.75 7.09
N GLY A 153 -10.33 -4.00 7.40
CA GLY A 153 -9.71 -3.56 8.66
C GLY A 153 -9.65 -2.03 8.82
N LEU A 154 -9.43 -1.28 7.73
CA LEU A 154 -9.48 0.18 7.75
C LEU A 154 -10.90 0.66 8.09
N LEU A 155 -11.92 0.17 7.36
CA LEU A 155 -13.32 0.58 7.57
C LEU A 155 -13.79 0.25 8.99
N MET A 156 -13.52 -0.94 9.50
CA MET A 156 -13.89 -1.33 10.86
C MET A 156 -13.28 -0.39 11.90
N ARG A 157 -11.99 -0.04 11.78
CA ARG A 157 -11.37 0.92 12.70
C ARG A 157 -12.01 2.31 12.61
N LYS A 158 -12.37 2.76 11.39
CA LYS A 158 -12.99 4.07 11.19
C LYS A 158 -14.44 4.12 11.68
N ILE A 159 -15.18 3.02 11.55
CA ILE A 159 -16.52 2.86 12.14
C ILE A 159 -16.42 2.93 13.67
N ALA A 160 -15.54 2.15 14.30
CA ALA A 160 -15.36 2.18 15.74
C ALA A 160 -14.89 3.56 16.25
N GLN A 161 -14.02 4.26 15.52
CA GLN A 161 -13.60 5.63 15.82
C GLN A 161 -14.80 6.60 15.76
N ALA A 162 -15.66 6.48 14.75
CA ALA A 162 -16.86 7.30 14.59
C ALA A 162 -17.85 7.07 15.75
N GLU A 163 -18.14 5.83 16.07
CA GLU A 163 -19.03 5.42 17.18
C GLU A 163 -18.55 5.96 18.52
N ALA A 164 -17.25 5.83 18.82
CA ALA A 164 -16.64 6.38 20.04
C ALA A 164 -16.76 7.91 20.14
N SER A 165 -16.89 8.62 18.99
CA SER A 165 -17.09 10.07 18.91
C SER A 165 -18.57 10.48 18.79
N GLY A 166 -19.51 9.54 18.91
CA GLY A 166 -20.94 9.80 18.77
C GLY A 166 -21.35 10.19 17.33
N ILE A 167 -20.63 9.68 16.33
CA ILE A 167 -20.88 9.92 14.90
C ILE A 167 -21.56 8.68 14.30
N SER A 168 -22.74 8.86 13.69
CA SER A 168 -23.42 7.79 12.95
C SER A 168 -22.69 7.52 11.63
N PHE A 169 -22.08 6.34 11.48
CA PHE A 169 -21.35 5.92 10.29
C PHE A 169 -22.07 4.75 9.61
N ALA A 170 -22.81 5.05 8.55
CA ALA A 170 -23.52 4.03 7.78
C ALA A 170 -22.66 3.54 6.59
N VAL A 171 -22.68 2.23 6.34
CA VAL A 171 -21.87 1.60 5.28
C VAL A 171 -22.75 0.76 4.37
N ASP A 172 -22.65 0.98 3.06
CA ASP A 172 -23.32 0.19 2.03
C ASP A 172 -22.29 -0.35 1.02
N LEU A 173 -22.03 -1.65 1.09
CA LEU A 173 -21.04 -2.34 0.25
C LEU A 173 -21.77 -3.25 -0.74
N LYS A 174 -21.72 -2.88 -2.03
CA LYS A 174 -22.32 -3.61 -3.16
C LYS A 174 -21.28 -4.22 -4.09
N THR A 175 -20.00 -4.25 -3.66
CA THR A 175 -18.90 -4.83 -4.44
C THR A 175 -17.77 -5.28 -3.52
N ASP A 176 -17.04 -6.30 -3.94
CA ASP A 176 -15.87 -6.85 -3.25
C ASP A 176 -14.54 -6.21 -3.71
N LEU A 177 -14.59 -5.31 -4.70
CA LEU A 177 -13.43 -4.64 -5.30
C LEU A 177 -12.36 -5.61 -5.85
N MET A 178 -12.72 -6.83 -6.21
CA MET A 178 -11.77 -7.88 -6.61
C MET A 178 -10.87 -7.45 -7.77
N LEU A 179 -11.43 -6.74 -8.77
CA LEU A 179 -10.72 -6.29 -9.96
C LEU A 179 -10.27 -4.82 -9.91
N LEU A 180 -10.14 -4.28 -8.71
CA LEU A 180 -9.65 -2.92 -8.52
C LEU A 180 -8.12 -2.87 -8.69
N GLY A 181 -7.64 -2.02 -9.63
CA GLY A 181 -6.24 -1.99 -10.06
C GLY A 181 -5.29 -1.14 -9.20
N ILE A 182 -5.78 -0.46 -8.18
CA ILE A 182 -4.95 0.33 -7.27
C ILE A 182 -4.31 -0.57 -6.21
N SER A 183 -3.06 -0.26 -5.81
CA SER A 183 -2.37 -1.02 -4.77
C SER A 183 -3.12 -0.92 -3.42
N PRO A 184 -3.11 -1.98 -2.57
CA PRO A 184 -3.72 -1.95 -1.25
C PRO A 184 -3.30 -0.75 -0.41
N LEU A 185 -2.01 -0.42 -0.40
CA LEU A 185 -1.45 0.69 0.36
C LEU A 185 -1.94 2.05 -0.14
N ASP A 186 -1.90 2.29 -1.46
CA ASP A 186 -2.37 3.54 -2.06
C ASP A 186 -3.87 3.72 -1.81
N PHE A 187 -4.66 2.66 -1.95
CA PHE A 187 -6.10 2.71 -1.74
C PHE A 187 -6.49 2.93 -0.27
N SER A 188 -5.83 2.25 0.66
CA SER A 188 -6.00 2.49 2.11
C SER A 188 -5.67 3.94 2.47
N ARG A 189 -4.62 4.51 1.85
CA ARG A 189 -4.25 5.91 2.06
C ARG A 189 -5.29 6.89 1.50
N VAL A 190 -5.86 6.59 0.34
CA VAL A 190 -6.94 7.37 -0.26
C VAL A 190 -8.18 7.37 0.63
N LEU A 191 -8.66 6.17 1.01
CA LEU A 191 -9.85 6.02 1.85
C LEU A 191 -9.64 6.62 3.24
N GLY A 192 -8.48 6.36 3.86
CA GLY A 192 -8.13 6.90 5.17
C GLY A 192 -8.24 8.43 5.19
N ASN A 193 -7.59 9.11 4.25
CA ASN A 193 -7.64 10.58 4.17
C ASN A 193 -9.05 11.13 3.94
N LEU A 194 -9.86 10.47 3.10
CA LEU A 194 -11.23 10.94 2.84
C LEU A 194 -12.16 10.72 4.03
N ILE A 195 -12.05 9.57 4.70
CA ILE A 195 -12.86 9.26 5.88
C ILE A 195 -12.44 10.17 7.03
N ASP A 196 -11.14 10.41 7.24
CA ASP A 196 -10.64 11.35 8.26
C ASP A 196 -11.17 12.78 8.01
N ASN A 197 -11.17 13.22 6.75
CA ASN A 197 -11.76 14.50 6.41
C ASN A 197 -13.26 14.59 6.73
N ALA A 198 -14.01 13.51 6.50
CA ALA A 198 -15.43 13.46 6.83
C ALA A 198 -15.64 13.44 8.36
N LEU A 199 -14.86 12.67 9.12
CA LEU A 199 -14.89 12.62 10.58
C LEU A 199 -14.62 14.01 11.18
N ASP A 200 -13.50 14.63 10.78
CA ASP A 200 -13.12 15.96 11.25
C ASP A 200 -14.19 17.01 10.91
N ALA A 201 -14.84 16.91 9.74
CA ALA A 201 -15.87 17.84 9.33
C ALA A 201 -17.11 17.75 10.23
N VAL A 202 -17.57 16.54 10.54
CA VAL A 202 -18.78 16.33 11.35
C VAL A 202 -18.54 16.56 12.85
N GLU A 203 -17.31 16.57 13.33
CA GLU A 203 -17.01 16.96 14.71
C GLU A 203 -17.42 18.41 15.02
N ALA A 204 -17.41 19.27 14.01
CA ALA A 204 -17.76 20.69 14.13
C ALA A 204 -19.28 20.98 14.17
N VAL A 205 -20.13 19.98 13.96
CA VAL A 205 -21.60 20.14 13.96
C VAL A 205 -22.23 19.51 15.20
N PRO A 206 -23.48 19.91 15.55
CA PRO A 206 -24.20 19.32 16.67
C PRO A 206 -24.34 17.80 16.55
N PRO A 207 -24.39 17.05 17.67
CA PRO A 207 -24.39 15.58 17.68
C PRO A 207 -25.45 14.95 16.79
N GLU A 208 -26.65 15.54 16.71
CA GLU A 208 -27.80 15.05 15.93
C GLU A 208 -27.54 15.11 14.41
N GLN A 209 -26.58 15.93 13.98
CA GLN A 209 -26.20 16.12 12.59
C GLN A 209 -24.93 15.34 12.20
N ARG A 210 -24.29 14.67 13.14
CA ARG A 210 -23.04 13.92 12.92
C ARG A 210 -23.34 12.61 12.21
N ARG A 211 -23.43 12.66 10.89
CA ARG A 211 -23.72 11.49 10.07
C ARG A 211 -22.79 11.42 8.88
N ILE A 212 -22.23 10.22 8.66
CA ILE A 212 -21.40 9.87 7.52
C ILE A 212 -22.03 8.67 6.82
N TYR A 213 -22.06 8.70 5.50
CA TYR A 213 -22.50 7.59 4.68
C TYR A 213 -21.36 7.19 3.74
N PHE A 214 -21.02 5.91 3.75
CA PHE A 214 -19.97 5.31 2.93
C PHE A 214 -20.59 4.27 2.00
N GLU A 215 -20.41 4.44 0.70
CA GLU A 215 -20.94 3.53 -0.31
C GLU A 215 -19.81 3.05 -1.25
N MET A 216 -19.84 1.76 -1.56
CA MET A 216 -19.05 1.16 -2.64
C MET A 216 -19.95 0.38 -3.56
N ARG A 217 -19.89 0.66 -4.88
CA ARG A 217 -20.66 -0.06 -5.89
C ARG A 217 -19.87 -0.24 -7.17
N GLU A 218 -20.30 -1.19 -7.97
CA GLU A 218 -19.81 -1.40 -9.32
C GLU A 218 -20.84 -0.85 -10.31
N GLU A 219 -20.42 0.03 -11.21
CA GLU A 219 -21.26 0.62 -12.25
C GLU A 219 -20.60 0.42 -13.61
N GLN A 220 -21.32 -0.19 -14.57
CA GLN A 220 -20.88 -0.45 -15.95
C GLN A 220 -19.55 -1.20 -16.03
N ASN A 221 -18.42 -0.55 -15.91
CA ASN A 221 -17.10 -1.17 -15.90
C ASN A 221 -16.13 -0.41 -14.97
N ALA A 222 -16.66 0.17 -13.92
CA ALA A 222 -15.93 0.96 -12.95
C ALA A 222 -16.41 0.70 -11.53
N TYR A 223 -15.53 0.91 -10.57
CA TYR A 223 -15.85 0.95 -9.16
C TYR A 223 -16.09 2.39 -8.74
N VAL A 224 -17.25 2.66 -8.16
CA VAL A 224 -17.63 3.95 -7.63
C VAL A 224 -17.65 3.86 -6.10
N ILE A 225 -16.90 4.75 -5.47
CA ILE A 225 -16.85 4.86 -4.01
C ILE A 225 -17.31 6.28 -3.66
N ARG A 226 -18.29 6.39 -2.76
CA ARG A 226 -18.84 7.66 -2.30
C ARG A 226 -18.71 7.77 -0.80
N ILE A 227 -18.22 8.90 -0.32
CA ILE A 227 -18.13 9.23 1.10
C ILE A 227 -18.86 10.55 1.30
N THR A 228 -19.95 10.53 2.05
CA THR A 228 -20.82 11.67 2.25
C THR A 228 -20.87 12.05 3.72
N ASN A 229 -20.62 13.30 4.03
CA ASN A 229 -21.01 13.91 5.29
C ASN A 229 -22.15 14.90 5.04
N PHE A 230 -23.23 14.79 5.83
CA PHE A 230 -24.43 15.60 5.59
C PHE A 230 -24.25 17.07 5.97
N ARG A 231 -23.38 17.36 6.90
CA ARG A 231 -22.94 18.69 7.32
C ARG A 231 -21.48 18.62 7.82
N PRO A 232 -20.71 19.70 7.75
CA PRO A 232 -21.00 20.96 7.07
C PRO A 232 -20.92 20.87 5.53
N LEU A 233 -21.44 21.87 4.83
CA LEU A 233 -21.26 22.00 3.38
C LEU A 233 -19.92 22.69 3.07
N ILE A 234 -19.37 22.40 1.91
CA ILE A 234 -18.21 23.12 1.38
C ILE A 234 -18.72 24.34 0.60
N PRO A 235 -18.30 25.57 0.95
CA PRO A 235 -18.63 26.76 0.18
C PRO A 235 -18.26 26.63 -1.30
N ARG A 236 -19.10 27.11 -2.20
CA ARG A 236 -18.89 27.01 -3.65
C ARG A 236 -17.53 27.54 -4.12
N GLU A 237 -17.02 28.59 -3.49
CA GLU A 237 -15.73 29.22 -3.76
C GLU A 237 -14.51 28.31 -3.45
N TYR A 238 -14.70 27.28 -2.63
CA TYR A 238 -13.65 26.33 -2.25
C TYR A 238 -13.65 25.05 -3.07
N LEU A 239 -14.78 24.66 -3.71
CA LEU A 239 -14.91 23.41 -4.46
C LEU A 239 -13.80 23.21 -5.51
N GLY A 240 -13.40 24.28 -6.20
CA GLY A 240 -12.30 24.24 -7.18
C GLY A 240 -10.89 24.25 -6.57
N LYS A 241 -10.75 24.49 -5.26
CA LYS A 241 -9.45 24.70 -4.59
C LYS A 241 -9.09 23.60 -3.60
N ILE A 242 -10.07 22.82 -3.13
CA ILE A 242 -9.86 21.83 -2.05
C ILE A 242 -8.80 20.76 -2.36
N PHE A 243 -8.55 20.50 -3.63
CA PHE A 243 -7.52 19.56 -4.08
C PHE A 243 -6.15 20.21 -4.34
N GLN A 244 -6.01 21.53 -4.15
CA GLN A 244 -4.74 22.22 -4.32
C GLN A 244 -3.82 21.95 -3.14
N LYS A 245 -2.52 21.84 -3.42
CA LYS A 245 -1.50 21.61 -2.39
C LYS A 245 -1.49 22.75 -1.38
N GLY A 246 -1.61 22.41 -0.09
CA GLY A 246 -1.58 23.38 1.00
C GLY A 246 -2.92 24.06 1.29
N PHE A 247 -3.98 23.75 0.57
CA PHE A 247 -5.31 24.29 0.87
C PHE A 247 -5.89 23.63 2.13
N THR A 248 -6.22 24.43 3.12
CA THR A 248 -6.89 24.02 4.34
C THR A 248 -7.78 25.12 4.88
N THR A 249 -8.93 24.75 5.40
CA THR A 249 -9.82 25.64 6.16
C THR A 249 -9.67 25.45 7.67
N LYS A 250 -8.83 24.48 8.10
CA LYS A 250 -8.60 24.17 9.51
C LYS A 250 -7.47 25.04 10.04
N ALA A 251 -7.81 26.08 10.79
CA ALA A 251 -6.83 26.98 11.39
C ALA A 251 -5.87 26.19 12.32
N GLY A 252 -4.58 26.08 11.94
CA GLY A 252 -3.53 25.46 12.76
C GLY A 252 -3.57 23.95 12.89
N LYS A 253 -4.52 23.25 12.28
CA LYS A 253 -4.62 21.77 12.28
C LYS A 253 -4.50 21.24 10.85
N GLY A 254 -3.29 20.88 10.44
CA GLY A 254 -3.03 20.15 9.19
C GLY A 254 -2.39 21.01 8.09
N GLU A 255 -1.50 20.38 7.32
CA GLU A 255 -0.71 21.00 6.25
C GLU A 255 -1.48 21.20 4.93
N GLY A 256 -2.78 20.89 4.86
CA GLY A 256 -3.56 20.94 3.62
C GLY A 256 -3.08 19.96 2.54
N LEU A 257 -2.46 18.85 2.94
CA LEU A 257 -1.87 17.87 2.01
C LEU A 257 -2.78 16.67 1.74
N GLY A 258 -3.77 16.37 2.60
CA GLY A 258 -4.57 15.15 2.53
C GLY A 258 -5.31 14.98 1.20
N LEU A 259 -6.12 15.95 0.80
CA LEU A 259 -6.89 15.90 -0.47
C LEU A 259 -5.99 16.01 -1.71
N TYR A 260 -4.89 16.75 -1.63
CA TYR A 260 -3.88 16.79 -2.69
C TYR A 260 -3.24 15.42 -2.91
N ILE A 261 -2.88 14.71 -1.84
CA ILE A 261 -2.34 13.35 -1.91
C ILE A 261 -3.37 12.39 -2.51
N VAL A 262 -4.63 12.48 -2.05
CA VAL A 262 -5.73 11.67 -2.58
C VAL A 262 -5.87 11.86 -4.08
N LYS A 263 -5.96 13.10 -4.56
CA LYS A 263 -6.07 13.40 -5.99
C LYS A 263 -4.93 12.77 -6.79
N ASN A 264 -3.69 12.98 -6.37
CA ASN A 264 -2.52 12.43 -7.06
C ASN A 264 -2.52 10.89 -7.09
N LEU A 265 -2.88 10.23 -5.99
CA LEU A 265 -2.95 8.77 -5.94
C LEU A 265 -4.06 8.21 -6.83
N VAL A 266 -5.21 8.87 -6.85
CA VAL A 266 -6.34 8.48 -7.69
C VAL A 266 -5.98 8.63 -9.17
N GLU A 267 -5.45 9.79 -9.58
CA GLU A 267 -5.06 10.06 -10.97
C GLU A 267 -3.91 9.15 -11.44
N LYS A 268 -2.90 8.91 -10.61
CA LYS A 268 -1.80 7.95 -10.86
C LYS A 268 -2.33 6.55 -11.18
N ASN A 269 -3.43 6.15 -10.55
CA ASN A 269 -4.06 4.85 -10.74
C ASN A 269 -5.24 4.88 -11.74
N ARG A 270 -5.25 5.86 -12.66
CA ARG A 270 -6.25 6.03 -13.74
C ARG A 270 -7.69 6.22 -13.23
N GLY A 271 -7.85 6.60 -11.97
CA GLY A 271 -9.13 6.95 -11.38
C GLY A 271 -9.46 8.42 -11.59
N LYS A 272 -10.66 8.79 -11.18
CA LYS A 272 -11.15 10.17 -11.09
C LYS A 272 -11.69 10.43 -9.69
N ILE A 273 -11.52 11.67 -9.22
CA ILE A 273 -12.12 12.14 -7.97
C ILE A 273 -12.78 13.49 -8.22
N TRP A 274 -13.96 13.66 -7.65
CA TRP A 274 -14.65 14.95 -7.60
C TRP A 274 -15.40 15.09 -6.29
N VAL A 275 -15.95 16.27 -6.06
CA VAL A 275 -16.73 16.61 -4.88
C VAL A 275 -18.04 17.26 -5.31
N GLU A 276 -19.12 16.89 -4.66
CA GLU A 276 -20.43 17.50 -4.75
C GLU A 276 -20.81 18.00 -3.36
N SER A 277 -21.36 19.22 -3.26
CA SER A 277 -21.79 19.77 -1.97
C SER A 277 -23.01 20.64 -2.19
N ASN A 278 -24.14 20.18 -1.63
CA ASN A 278 -25.44 20.85 -1.70
C ASN A 278 -26.26 20.61 -0.43
N GLU A 279 -27.34 21.34 -0.26
CA GLU A 279 -28.16 21.26 0.95
C GLU A 279 -28.95 19.97 1.10
N GLU A 280 -29.31 19.32 0.01
CA GLU A 280 -30.13 18.12 -0.02
C GLU A 280 -29.31 16.87 0.31
N GLU A 281 -28.14 16.71 -0.30
CA GLU A 281 -27.32 15.51 -0.19
C GLU A 281 -26.11 15.67 0.75
N GLY A 282 -25.75 16.91 1.14
CA GLY A 282 -24.56 17.18 1.92
C GLY A 282 -23.32 17.33 1.06
N THR A 283 -22.15 16.98 1.60
CA THR A 283 -20.87 16.98 0.93
C THR A 283 -20.44 15.55 0.61
N SER A 284 -20.30 15.22 -0.67
CA SER A 284 -19.91 13.89 -1.16
C SER A 284 -18.58 13.96 -1.90
N PHE A 285 -17.60 13.18 -1.47
CA PHE A 285 -16.42 12.87 -2.25
C PHE A 285 -16.66 11.58 -3.04
N ILE A 286 -16.53 11.64 -4.35
CA ILE A 286 -16.80 10.53 -5.25
C ILE A 286 -15.50 10.13 -5.95
N LEU A 287 -15.17 8.84 -5.83
CA LEU A 287 -14.05 8.20 -6.53
C LEU A 287 -14.60 7.28 -7.61
N CYS A 288 -13.95 7.27 -8.76
CA CYS A 288 -14.26 6.33 -9.83
C CYS A 288 -12.96 5.69 -10.33
N PHE A 289 -12.86 4.37 -10.24
CA PHE A 289 -11.71 3.61 -10.74
C PHE A 289 -12.16 2.64 -11.83
N PRO A 290 -11.39 2.51 -12.93
CA PRO A 290 -11.69 1.51 -13.94
C PRO A 290 -11.51 0.11 -13.36
N ARG A 291 -12.40 -0.79 -13.74
CA ARG A 291 -12.27 -2.22 -13.46
C ARG A 291 -11.18 -2.80 -14.37
N LEU A 292 -10.27 -3.61 -13.81
CA LEU A 292 -9.32 -4.35 -14.63
C LEU A 292 -10.07 -5.42 -15.41
N SER A 293 -9.98 -5.39 -16.75
CA SER A 293 -10.45 -6.50 -17.56
C SER A 293 -9.46 -7.67 -17.45
N TYR A 294 -9.95 -8.87 -17.14
CA TYR A 294 -9.17 -10.08 -17.41
C TYR A 294 -8.99 -10.19 -18.93
N SER A 295 -7.84 -9.79 -19.48
CA SER A 295 -7.42 -10.31 -20.76
C SER A 295 -7.27 -11.83 -20.55
N ARG A 296 -8.07 -12.64 -21.27
CA ARG A 296 -7.87 -14.09 -21.36
C ARG A 296 -6.40 -14.31 -21.65
N VAL A 297 -5.69 -14.87 -20.70
CA VAL A 297 -4.43 -15.56 -20.97
C VAL A 297 -4.85 -16.76 -21.82
N GLU A 298 -4.65 -16.65 -23.13
CA GLU A 298 -4.73 -17.81 -24.01
C GLU A 298 -3.67 -18.79 -23.51
N LEU A 299 -4.15 -19.88 -22.90
CA LEU A 299 -3.29 -21.02 -22.61
C LEU A 299 -2.76 -21.50 -23.97
N PRO A 300 -1.44 -21.68 -24.15
CA PRO A 300 -0.92 -22.29 -25.35
C PRO A 300 -1.56 -23.65 -25.49
N SER A 301 -2.24 -23.87 -26.63
CA SER A 301 -2.79 -25.17 -27.04
C SER A 301 -1.66 -26.20 -27.05
N ALA A 302 -1.85 -27.24 -26.26
CA ALA A 302 -1.00 -28.42 -26.18
C ALA A 302 -0.86 -29.14 -27.54
#